data_18c6d8178696934e17049c549c136a83
#
_entry.id   18c6d8178696934e17049c549c136a83
#
_cell.length_a   1.000
_cell.length_b   1.000
_cell.length_c   1.000
_cell.angle_alpha   90.00
_cell.angle_beta   90.00
_cell.angle_gamma   90.00
#
_symmetry.space_group_name_H-M   'P 1'
#
loop_
_entity.id
_entity.type
_entity.pdbx_description
1 polymer ?
#
loop_
_entity_poly.entity_id
_entity_poly.type
_entity_poly.pdbx_seq_one_letter_code
_entity_poly.pdbx_strand_id
1 'polypeptide(L)'
;MQKRFTFVLLLIASLNVFGGLPEMILGKAKIEPGINLIFEGAIKDDVFPPAKFGSEGDSDIHLEVLANWNEDAPSGAPEGGFVAYLRITAVITNQETTQTKSVELLPHINMSDNLHYALNVKLPGKRSDIYAIKFVVSPPRSYDLGLHYDWSEEVSSYLIKSHEFEYKNLDFFEISNSSRR
;
A
#
# COMPACT_ATOMS: atom_id res chain seq x y z
N MET A 1 -39.58 27.36 -53.21
CA MET A 1 -39.38 26.25 -52.21
C MET A 1 -37.90 26.16 -51.88
N GLN A 2 -37.47 26.74 -50.72
CA GLN A 2 -36.09 26.66 -50.26
C GLN A 2 -35.97 25.49 -49.29
N LYS A 3 -35.18 24.48 -49.64
CA LYS A 3 -34.86 23.34 -48.78
C LYS A 3 -33.77 23.78 -47.77
N ARG A 4 -34.12 23.86 -46.47
CA ARG A 4 -33.16 24.05 -45.38
C ARG A 4 -32.51 22.71 -45.06
N PHE A 5 -31.21 22.59 -45.27
CA PHE A 5 -30.38 21.49 -44.76
C PHE A 5 -29.98 21.78 -43.32
N THR A 6 -30.47 20.99 -42.39
CA THR A 6 -30.04 21.02 -40.99
C THR A 6 -28.82 20.12 -40.84
N PHE A 7 -27.68 20.72 -40.61
CA PHE A 7 -26.43 19.99 -40.30
C PHE A 7 -26.43 19.63 -38.81
N VAL A 8 -26.57 18.36 -38.48
CA VAL A 8 -26.45 17.86 -37.13
C VAL A 8 -24.96 17.56 -36.86
N LEU A 9 -24.33 18.41 -36.07
CA LEU A 9 -22.95 18.23 -35.64
C LEU A 9 -22.95 17.22 -34.48
N LEU A 10 -22.51 15.99 -34.73
CA LEU A 10 -22.34 14.95 -33.72
C LEU A 10 -21.03 15.25 -32.96
N LEU A 11 -21.14 15.80 -31.75
CA LEU A 11 -20.00 16.02 -30.85
C LEU A 11 -19.64 14.67 -30.21
N ILE A 12 -18.63 13.98 -30.74
CA ILE A 12 -18.07 12.79 -30.12
C ILE A 12 -17.21 13.26 -28.98
N ALA A 13 -17.74 13.24 -27.75
CA ALA A 13 -16.96 13.41 -26.53
C ALA A 13 -16.11 12.14 -26.33
N SER A 14 -14.82 12.24 -26.65
CA SER A 14 -13.85 11.21 -26.26
C SER A 14 -13.70 11.25 -24.72
N LEU A 15 -14.35 10.32 -24.04
CA LEU A 15 -14.08 10.02 -22.64
C LEU A 15 -12.66 9.42 -22.58
N ASN A 16 -11.69 10.24 -22.18
CA ASN A 16 -10.41 9.74 -21.73
C ASN A 16 -10.67 8.99 -20.41
N VAL A 17 -10.89 7.70 -20.49
CA VAL A 17 -10.81 6.81 -19.33
C VAL A 17 -9.32 6.77 -18.99
N PHE A 18 -8.87 7.59 -18.04
CA PHE A 18 -7.62 7.34 -17.34
C PHE A 18 -7.85 6.06 -16.54
N GLY A 19 -7.59 4.91 -17.16
CA GLY A 19 -7.44 3.67 -16.42
C GLY A 19 -6.25 3.86 -15.49
N GLY A 20 -6.48 3.93 -14.17
CA GLY A 20 -5.42 3.85 -13.18
C GLY A 20 -4.61 2.57 -13.45
N LEU A 21 -3.33 2.58 -13.10
CA LEU A 21 -2.51 1.37 -13.14
C LEU A 21 -3.17 0.31 -12.25
N PRO A 22 -3.14 -0.98 -12.64
CA PRO A 22 -3.77 -2.02 -11.83
C PRO A 22 -3.13 -2.08 -10.44
N GLU A 23 -3.97 -1.85 -9.44
CA GLU A 23 -3.69 -2.00 -8.01
C GLU A 23 -4.64 -3.02 -7.42
N MET A 24 -4.13 -3.85 -6.53
CA MET A 24 -4.90 -4.89 -5.87
C MET A 24 -5.01 -4.57 -4.38
N ILE A 25 -6.19 -4.14 -3.94
CA ILE A 25 -6.46 -3.98 -2.51
C ILE A 25 -6.59 -5.36 -1.89
N LEU A 26 -5.66 -5.72 -1.01
CA LEU A 26 -5.65 -6.98 -0.26
C LEU A 26 -6.64 -6.90 0.91
N GLY A 27 -6.70 -5.75 1.58
CA GLY A 27 -7.64 -5.51 2.66
C GLY A 27 -7.49 -4.14 3.31
N LYS A 28 -8.42 -3.86 4.24
CA LYS A 28 -8.45 -2.61 5.02
C LYS A 28 -8.69 -2.93 6.48
N ALA A 29 -8.11 -2.13 7.37
CA ALA A 29 -8.33 -2.25 8.81
C ALA A 29 -8.32 -0.88 9.47
N LYS A 30 -8.99 -0.77 10.62
CA LYS A 30 -8.85 0.34 11.57
C LYS A 30 -8.20 -0.21 12.84
N ILE A 31 -7.24 0.49 13.38
CA ILE A 31 -6.59 0.16 14.65
C ILE A 31 -6.54 1.38 15.56
N GLU A 32 -6.47 1.13 16.88
CA GLU A 32 -6.25 2.19 17.87
C GLU A 32 -4.82 2.78 17.76
N PRO A 33 -4.66 4.08 18.01
CA PRO A 33 -5.64 5.08 18.45
C PRO A 33 -6.16 5.96 17.27
N GLY A 34 -6.91 5.38 16.33
CA GLY A 34 -7.48 6.10 15.21
C GLY A 34 -6.60 6.07 13.95
N ILE A 35 -6.18 4.88 13.53
CA ILE A 35 -5.36 4.68 12.33
C ILE A 35 -6.11 3.79 11.33
N ASN A 36 -6.20 4.27 10.10
CA ASN A 36 -6.62 3.46 8.95
C ASN A 36 -5.41 2.80 8.32
N LEU A 37 -5.53 1.51 8.00
CA LEU A 37 -4.56 0.74 7.24
C LEU A 37 -5.21 0.25 5.96
N ILE A 38 -4.52 0.41 4.82
CA ILE A 38 -4.89 -0.20 3.55
C ILE A 38 -3.68 -1.01 3.08
N PHE A 39 -3.90 -2.29 2.78
CA PHE A 39 -2.88 -3.23 2.34
C PHE A 39 -3.08 -3.48 0.85
N GLU A 40 -2.03 -3.28 0.05
CA GLU A 40 -2.13 -3.29 -1.40
C GLU A 40 -0.95 -4.04 -2.04
N GLY A 41 -1.22 -4.63 -3.20
CA GLY A 41 -0.22 -5.07 -4.15
C GLY A 41 -0.35 -4.26 -5.43
N ALA A 42 0.73 -3.66 -5.88
CA ALA A 42 0.77 -2.81 -7.05
C ALA A 42 1.82 -3.30 -8.07
N ILE A 43 1.81 -2.68 -9.25
CA ILE A 43 2.86 -2.88 -10.24
C ILE A 43 4.18 -2.37 -9.64
N LYS A 44 5.24 -3.18 -9.77
CA LYS A 44 6.61 -2.78 -9.40
C LYS A 44 6.99 -1.43 -10.00
N ASP A 45 7.76 -0.64 -9.26
CA ASP A 45 8.16 0.71 -9.65
C ASP A 45 9.66 0.92 -9.54
N ASP A 46 10.17 1.97 -10.18
CA ASP A 46 11.57 2.37 -10.09
C ASP A 46 11.76 3.24 -8.84
N VAL A 47 12.12 2.62 -7.72
CA VAL A 47 12.29 3.27 -6.42
C VAL A 47 13.77 3.46 -6.10
N PHE A 48 14.16 4.66 -5.71
CA PHE A 48 15.56 5.01 -5.48
C PHE A 48 15.91 5.15 -3.99
N PRO A 49 17.04 4.58 -3.50
CA PRO A 49 18.02 3.74 -4.23
C PRO A 49 17.57 2.27 -4.34
N PRO A 50 17.73 1.63 -5.50
CA PRO A 50 17.24 0.26 -5.75
C PRO A 50 17.91 -0.79 -4.86
N ALA A 51 19.12 -0.56 -4.40
CA ALA A 51 19.81 -1.45 -3.46
C ALA A 51 19.09 -1.61 -2.12
N LYS A 52 18.29 -0.61 -1.72
CA LYS A 52 17.52 -0.62 -0.48
C LYS A 52 16.07 -1.02 -0.68
N PHE A 53 15.46 -0.59 -1.77
CA PHE A 53 14.02 -0.70 -1.99
C PHE A 53 13.62 -1.77 -3.02
N GLY A 54 14.60 -2.52 -3.53
CA GLY A 54 14.42 -3.48 -4.62
C GLY A 54 14.38 -2.80 -5.99
N SER A 55 15.05 -3.39 -6.98
CA SER A 55 15.00 -2.88 -8.35
C SER A 55 13.69 -3.31 -9.02
N GLU A 56 13.15 -2.48 -9.92
CA GLU A 56 12.00 -2.82 -10.74
C GLU A 56 12.23 -4.12 -11.53
N GLY A 57 13.41 -4.25 -12.15
CA GLY A 57 13.75 -5.38 -13.02
C GLY A 57 13.88 -6.73 -12.31
N ASP A 58 14.25 -6.74 -11.02
CA ASP A 58 14.43 -7.97 -10.21
C ASP A 58 13.20 -8.31 -9.37
N SER A 59 12.16 -7.48 -9.42
CA SER A 59 10.96 -7.63 -8.61
C SER A 59 9.75 -8.08 -9.43
N ASP A 60 8.74 -8.58 -8.75
CA ASP A 60 7.50 -9.02 -9.37
C ASP A 60 6.35 -8.06 -9.03
N ILE A 61 6.30 -7.56 -7.81
CA ILE A 61 5.24 -6.65 -7.32
C ILE A 61 5.84 -5.52 -6.49
N HIS A 62 5.08 -4.43 -6.34
CA HIS A 62 5.25 -3.44 -5.28
C HIS A 62 4.23 -3.74 -4.19
N LEU A 63 4.69 -4.02 -2.97
CA LEU A 63 3.83 -4.32 -1.82
C LEU A 63 3.76 -3.09 -0.93
N GLU A 64 2.54 -2.66 -0.60
CA GLU A 64 2.29 -1.37 0.06
C GLU A 64 1.37 -1.49 1.27
N VAL A 65 1.57 -0.59 2.24
CA VAL A 65 0.65 -0.32 3.35
C VAL A 65 0.52 1.19 3.53
N LEU A 66 -0.66 1.72 3.23
CA LEU A 66 -1.01 3.08 3.57
C LEU A 66 -1.45 3.09 5.04
N ALA A 67 -0.82 3.92 5.85
CA ALA A 67 -1.11 4.07 7.28
C ALA A 67 -1.36 5.55 7.57
N ASN A 68 -2.62 5.91 7.80
CA ASN A 68 -3.04 7.30 7.95
C ASN A 68 -3.92 7.48 9.19
N TRP A 69 -3.76 8.62 9.86
CA TRP A 69 -4.69 9.03 10.92
C TRP A 69 -6.10 9.18 10.36
N ASN A 70 -7.09 8.75 11.13
CA ASN A 70 -8.50 8.90 10.78
C ASN A 70 -9.22 9.91 11.71
N GLU A 71 -10.54 9.99 11.57
CA GLU A 71 -11.40 10.89 12.33
C GLU A 71 -11.40 10.64 13.86
N ASP A 72 -11.01 9.43 14.30
CA ASP A 72 -10.94 9.04 15.71
C ASP A 72 -9.54 9.26 16.32
N ALA A 73 -8.61 9.86 15.56
CA ALA A 73 -7.25 10.06 16.00
C ALA A 73 -7.17 11.03 17.20
N PRO A 74 -6.16 10.87 18.09
CA PRO A 74 -5.94 11.78 19.20
C PRO A 74 -5.76 13.22 18.74
N SER A 75 -6.12 14.17 19.62
CA SER A 75 -5.96 15.61 19.35
C SER A 75 -4.53 15.95 18.92
N GLY A 76 -4.40 16.69 17.82
CA GLY A 76 -3.10 17.06 17.24
C GLY A 76 -2.62 16.14 16.12
N ALA A 77 -3.18 14.95 15.95
CA ALA A 77 -2.93 14.11 14.79
C ALA A 77 -3.81 14.57 13.61
N PRO A 78 -3.24 14.96 12.46
CA PRO A 78 -4.04 15.46 11.34
C PRO A 78 -4.73 14.31 10.62
N GLU A 79 -6.05 14.35 10.46
CA GLU A 79 -6.80 13.39 9.65
C GLU A 79 -6.20 13.28 8.23
N GLY A 80 -6.04 12.04 7.75
CA GLY A 80 -5.36 11.73 6.50
C GLY A 80 -3.83 11.81 6.56
N GLY A 81 -3.25 12.31 7.65
CA GLY A 81 -1.81 12.39 7.83
C GLY A 81 -1.14 11.03 7.98
N PHE A 82 0.05 10.87 7.41
CA PHE A 82 0.85 9.65 7.50
C PHE A 82 1.25 9.33 8.94
N VAL A 83 1.08 8.08 9.35
CA VAL A 83 1.53 7.57 10.65
C VAL A 83 2.96 7.09 10.55
N ALA A 84 3.89 7.92 11.03
CA ALA A 84 5.32 7.64 10.96
C ALA A 84 5.78 6.61 12.01
N TYR A 85 6.97 6.03 11.78
CA TYR A 85 7.69 5.13 12.69
C TYR A 85 7.04 3.76 12.94
N LEU A 86 5.97 3.39 12.25
CA LEU A 86 5.50 2.01 12.29
C LEU A 86 6.55 1.07 11.69
N ARG A 87 6.67 -0.12 12.25
CA ARG A 87 7.49 -1.19 11.67
C ARG A 87 6.54 -2.23 11.08
N ILE A 88 6.62 -2.40 9.77
CA ILE A 88 5.71 -3.28 9.05
C ILE A 88 6.51 -4.39 8.38
N THR A 89 6.27 -5.62 8.81
CA THR A 89 6.86 -6.82 8.20
C THR A 89 5.78 -7.58 7.45
N ALA A 90 6.07 -8.02 6.23
CA ALA A 90 5.22 -8.89 5.45
C ALA A 90 5.90 -10.26 5.28
N VAL A 91 5.19 -11.33 5.59
CA VAL A 91 5.58 -12.72 5.31
C VAL A 91 4.73 -13.22 4.16
N ILE A 92 5.37 -13.39 3.01
CA ILE A 92 4.73 -13.83 1.77
C ILE A 92 4.95 -15.34 1.65
N THR A 93 3.87 -16.10 1.52
CA THR A 93 3.88 -17.56 1.42
C THR A 93 3.28 -17.98 0.09
N ASN A 94 4.02 -18.75 -0.69
CA ASN A 94 3.47 -19.47 -1.84
C ASN A 94 2.60 -20.64 -1.32
N GLN A 95 1.31 -20.61 -1.63
CA GLN A 95 0.37 -21.60 -1.09
C GLN A 95 0.51 -23.01 -1.71
N GLU A 96 1.15 -23.12 -2.86
CA GLU A 96 1.40 -24.39 -3.54
C GLU A 96 2.68 -25.06 -3.04
N THR A 97 3.75 -24.29 -2.89
CA THR A 97 5.10 -24.81 -2.57
C THR A 97 5.49 -24.65 -1.10
N THR A 98 4.72 -23.88 -0.33
CA THR A 98 5.01 -23.48 1.05
C THR A 98 6.29 -22.64 1.24
N GLN A 99 6.93 -22.23 0.14
CA GLN A 99 8.08 -21.32 0.21
C GLN A 99 7.65 -19.95 0.75
N THR A 100 8.48 -19.39 1.62
CA THR A 100 8.19 -18.12 2.29
C THR A 100 9.29 -17.11 2.03
N LYS A 101 8.91 -15.83 2.05
CA LYS A 101 9.81 -14.69 2.07
C LYS A 101 9.32 -13.66 3.06
N SER A 102 10.18 -13.23 3.96
CA SER A 102 9.89 -12.14 4.89
C SER A 102 10.58 -10.87 4.42
N VAL A 103 9.86 -9.74 4.44
CA VAL A 103 10.36 -8.43 4.06
C VAL A 103 9.87 -7.37 5.04
N GLU A 104 10.65 -6.31 5.23
CA GLU A 104 10.24 -5.11 5.96
C GLU A 104 9.84 -4.03 4.96
N LEU A 105 8.64 -3.48 5.11
CA LEU A 105 8.18 -2.35 4.30
C LEU A 105 8.72 -1.06 4.90
N LEU A 106 9.28 -0.22 4.04
CA LEU A 106 9.97 1.01 4.42
C LEU A 106 9.19 2.23 3.95
N PRO A 107 9.36 3.41 4.59
CA PRO A 107 8.71 4.63 4.10
C PRO A 107 9.12 4.97 2.67
N HIS A 108 8.13 5.12 1.80
CA HIS A 108 8.24 5.61 0.43
C HIS A 108 7.44 6.91 0.28
N ILE A 109 7.69 7.64 -0.80
CA ILE A 109 6.89 8.79 -1.22
C ILE A 109 6.68 8.73 -2.72
N ASN A 110 5.45 8.96 -3.17
CA ASN A 110 5.09 9.14 -4.57
C ASN A 110 4.09 10.29 -4.73
N MET A 111 3.64 10.55 -5.95
CA MET A 111 2.73 11.67 -6.25
C MET A 111 1.25 11.32 -6.04
N SER A 112 0.89 10.02 -6.05
CA SER A 112 -0.49 9.56 -5.86
C SER A 112 -0.84 9.37 -4.39
N ASP A 113 -0.01 8.61 -3.66
CA ASP A 113 -0.32 8.14 -2.31
C ASP A 113 0.39 8.94 -1.22
N ASN A 114 1.29 9.85 -1.64
CA ASN A 114 2.15 10.59 -0.72
C ASN A 114 3.06 9.63 0.07
N LEU A 115 3.21 9.81 1.39
CA LEU A 115 3.99 8.92 2.24
C LEU A 115 3.22 7.62 2.54
N HIS A 116 3.86 6.49 2.34
CA HIS A 116 3.35 5.15 2.63
C HIS A 116 4.49 4.20 2.96
N TYR A 117 4.20 2.99 3.45
CA TYR A 117 5.20 1.94 3.66
C TYR A 117 5.17 0.97 2.50
N ALA A 118 6.31 0.72 1.86
CA ALA A 118 6.34 -0.17 0.70
C ALA A 118 7.69 -0.84 0.48
N LEU A 119 7.72 -1.79 -0.47
CA LEU A 119 8.91 -2.41 -1.00
C LEU A 119 8.62 -3.08 -2.36
N ASN A 120 9.55 -3.01 -3.29
CA ASN A 120 9.55 -3.89 -4.45
C ASN A 120 9.97 -5.30 -4.04
N VAL A 121 9.16 -6.31 -4.40
CA VAL A 121 9.32 -7.67 -3.89
C VAL A 121 9.38 -8.69 -5.03
N LYS A 122 10.39 -9.56 -4.97
CA LYS A 122 10.42 -10.82 -5.72
C LYS A 122 9.62 -11.87 -4.99
N LEU A 123 8.58 -12.43 -5.62
CA LEU A 123 7.75 -13.47 -5.03
C LEU A 123 8.54 -14.78 -4.78
N PRO A 124 8.21 -15.55 -3.72
CA PRO A 124 8.83 -16.85 -3.47
C PRO A 124 8.18 -17.96 -4.32
N GLY A 125 8.32 -17.89 -5.64
CA GLY A 125 7.73 -18.81 -6.59
C GLY A 125 7.47 -18.16 -7.94
N LYS A 126 6.52 -18.71 -8.69
CA LYS A 126 6.16 -18.19 -10.02
C LYS A 126 5.11 -17.08 -9.88
N ARG A 127 5.09 -16.14 -10.82
CA ARG A 127 4.06 -15.09 -10.89
C ARG A 127 2.63 -15.64 -11.04
N SER A 128 2.49 -16.88 -11.55
CA SER A 128 1.21 -17.56 -11.73
C SER A 128 0.75 -18.37 -10.53
N ASP A 129 1.56 -18.46 -9.47
CA ASP A 129 1.19 -19.19 -8.26
C ASP A 129 0.28 -18.33 -7.38
N ILE A 130 -0.42 -18.99 -6.44
CA ILE A 130 -1.31 -18.32 -5.48
C ILE A 130 -0.57 -18.11 -4.17
N TYR A 131 -0.79 -16.94 -3.55
CA TYR A 131 -0.05 -16.49 -2.39
C TYR A 131 -0.95 -16.21 -1.18
N ALA A 132 -0.34 -16.27 -0.01
CA ALA A 132 -0.86 -15.67 1.22
C ALA A 132 0.17 -14.65 1.73
N ILE A 133 -0.31 -13.54 2.31
CA ILE A 133 0.55 -12.56 2.97
C ILE A 133 0.06 -12.33 4.38
N LYS A 134 0.96 -12.49 5.36
CA LYS A 134 0.75 -12.07 6.73
C LYS A 134 1.54 -10.80 7.00
N PHE A 135 0.84 -9.72 7.31
CA PHE A 135 1.44 -8.46 7.78
C PHE A 135 1.49 -8.43 9.29
N VAL A 136 2.62 -7.98 9.83
CA VAL A 136 2.78 -7.66 11.24
C VAL A 136 3.07 -6.16 11.33
N VAL A 137 2.11 -5.40 11.84
CA VAL A 137 2.24 -3.96 12.08
C VAL A 137 2.60 -3.76 13.55
N SER A 138 3.80 -3.27 13.80
CA SER A 138 4.39 -3.14 15.13
C SER A 138 4.66 -1.69 15.51
N PRO A 139 4.67 -1.36 16.80
CA PRO A 139 5.04 -0.03 17.29
C PRO A 139 6.49 0.31 16.91
N PRO A 140 6.87 1.59 16.92
CA PRO A 140 8.27 2.01 16.86
C PRO A 140 9.09 1.35 17.97
N ARG A 141 10.40 1.22 17.75
CA ARG A 141 11.31 0.87 18.84
C ARG A 141 11.38 2.02 19.85
N SER A 142 11.68 1.72 21.09
CA SER A 142 11.67 2.71 22.18
C SER A 142 12.59 3.91 21.98
N TYR A 143 13.57 3.81 21.09
CA TYR A 143 14.50 4.88 20.75
C TYR A 143 14.21 5.59 19.43
N ASP A 144 13.22 5.12 18.66
CA ASP A 144 12.85 5.73 17.37
C ASP A 144 11.82 6.85 17.56
N LEU A 145 11.01 6.81 18.62
CA LEU A 145 9.96 7.79 18.91
C LEU A 145 9.84 8.05 20.40
N GLY A 146 9.95 9.31 20.81
CA GLY A 146 9.64 9.77 22.16
C GLY A 146 8.16 10.08 22.31
N LEU A 147 7.53 9.60 23.38
CA LEU A 147 6.16 9.94 23.74
C LEU A 147 6.18 10.97 24.88
N HIS A 148 5.47 12.07 24.70
CA HIS A 148 5.31 13.08 25.73
C HIS A 148 4.37 12.63 26.85
N TYR A 149 4.43 13.31 27.99
CA TYR A 149 3.64 12.98 29.18
C TYR A 149 2.13 12.98 28.89
N ASP A 150 1.65 13.99 28.18
CA ASP A 150 0.24 14.12 27.79
C ASP A 150 -0.25 12.94 26.94
N TRP A 151 0.56 12.50 25.96
CA TRP A 151 0.24 11.29 25.17
C TRP A 151 0.15 10.06 26.08
N SER A 152 1.10 9.92 27.00
CA SER A 152 1.16 8.74 27.89
C SER A 152 -0.02 8.67 28.87
N GLU A 153 -0.54 9.82 29.31
CA GLU A 153 -1.66 9.90 30.24
C GLU A 153 -3.03 9.81 29.53
N GLU A 154 -3.16 10.44 28.36
CA GLU A 154 -4.46 10.57 27.70
C GLU A 154 -4.72 9.49 26.64
N VAL A 155 -3.66 8.92 26.03
CA VAL A 155 -3.77 7.93 24.95
C VAL A 155 -3.20 6.58 25.41
N SER A 156 -1.87 6.46 25.48
CA SER A 156 -1.21 5.23 25.92
C SER A 156 0.30 5.39 26.09
N SER A 157 0.94 4.42 26.75
CA SER A 157 2.41 4.35 26.86
C SER A 157 3.10 3.82 25.59
N TYR A 158 2.39 3.71 24.46
CA TYR A 158 2.87 3.26 23.15
C TYR A 158 2.12 3.99 22.05
N LEU A 159 2.66 4.02 20.83
CA LEU A 159 1.95 4.56 19.68
C LEU A 159 0.81 3.65 19.25
N ILE A 160 1.08 2.36 19.10
CA ILE A 160 0.12 1.29 18.79
C ILE A 160 0.51 0.01 19.53
N LYS A 161 -0.41 -0.94 19.67
CA LYS A 161 -0.08 -2.35 19.93
C LYS A 161 0.35 -3.02 18.63
N SER A 162 0.98 -4.20 18.72
CA SER A 162 1.24 -5.01 17.54
C SER A 162 -0.06 -5.65 17.04
N HIS A 163 -0.26 -5.62 15.71
CA HIS A 163 -1.40 -6.23 15.03
C HIS A 163 -0.91 -7.17 13.94
N GLU A 164 -1.66 -8.24 13.71
CA GLU A 164 -1.42 -9.18 12.60
C GLU A 164 -2.63 -9.21 11.67
N PHE A 165 -2.37 -9.20 10.36
CA PHE A 165 -3.39 -9.29 9.32
C PHE A 165 -2.95 -10.33 8.30
N GLU A 166 -3.83 -11.26 7.93
CA GLU A 166 -3.52 -12.30 6.96
C GLU A 166 -4.52 -12.27 5.80
N TYR A 167 -4.00 -12.24 4.58
CA TYR A 167 -4.77 -12.30 3.34
C TYR A 167 -4.30 -13.50 2.54
N LYS A 168 -5.25 -14.31 2.04
CA LYS A 168 -5.01 -15.57 1.35
C LYS A 168 -5.63 -15.57 -0.04
N ASN A 169 -5.23 -16.57 -0.85
CA ASN A 169 -5.72 -16.75 -2.21
C ASN A 169 -5.45 -15.53 -3.11
N LEU A 170 -4.28 -14.92 -2.93
CA LEU A 170 -3.86 -13.75 -3.67
C LEU A 170 -3.25 -14.17 -5.01
N ASP A 171 -3.86 -13.71 -6.11
CA ASP A 171 -3.37 -13.88 -7.47
C ASP A 171 -2.70 -12.58 -7.94
N PHE A 172 -1.38 -12.59 -8.02
CA PHE A 172 -0.59 -11.44 -8.47
C PHE A 172 -0.24 -11.49 -9.96
N PHE A 173 -0.81 -12.41 -10.75
CA PHE A 173 -0.41 -12.64 -12.13
C PHE A 173 -0.51 -11.36 -12.98
N GLU A 174 -1.62 -10.64 -12.92
CA GLU A 174 -1.85 -9.44 -13.71
C GLU A 174 -0.84 -8.34 -13.35
N ILE A 175 -0.77 -7.94 -12.08
CA ILE A 175 0.12 -6.84 -11.64
C ILE A 175 1.60 -7.18 -11.80
N SER A 176 1.99 -8.45 -11.62
CA SER A 176 3.39 -8.88 -11.76
C SER A 176 3.88 -8.88 -13.21
N ASN A 177 2.97 -9.02 -14.18
CA ASN A 177 3.28 -8.98 -15.62
C ASN A 177 3.03 -7.62 -16.25
N SER A 178 2.44 -6.68 -15.53
CA SER A 178 2.24 -5.31 -15.97
C SER A 178 3.51 -4.46 -15.78
N SER A 179 3.58 -3.36 -16.53
CA SER A 179 4.65 -2.36 -16.44
C SER A 179 4.05 -0.96 -16.39
N ARG A 180 4.70 -0.05 -15.67
CA ARG A 180 4.33 1.37 -15.63
C ARG A 180 4.76 2.13 -16.89
N ARG A 181 5.64 1.54 -17.72
CA ARG A 181 6.24 2.14 -18.95
C ARG A 181 6.06 1.23 -20.16
#